data_1cdeab22bf24a144a067d585dd236bab
#
_entry.id   1cdeab22bf24a144a067d585dd236bab
#
_cell.length_a   1.000
_cell.length_b   1.000
_cell.length_c   1.000
_cell.angle_alpha   90.00
_cell.angle_beta   90.00
_cell.angle_gamma   90.00
#
_symmetry.space_group_name_H-M   'P 1'
#
loop_
_entity.id
_entity.type
_entity.pdbx_description
1 polymer ?
#
loop_
_entity_poly.entity_id
_entity_poly.type
_entity_poly.pdbx_seq_one_letter_code
_entity_poly.pdbx_strand_id
1 'polypeptide(L)'
;NKLFPLGVQAMIESVDLVRNGEAPKIIQDESKATYESWCKASDVAVDWSAGVDTIFNMIRGADPQPSANTTHCGSKLSLYDAGRSSYGSSGHSAGAVIEVGVEKIIIASTDGSVAIGRVKAAGGKKIGAAEWAESVDLKVGDILGN
;
A
#
# COMPACT_ATOMS: atom_id res chain seq x y z
N ASN A 1 2.77 10.02 -15.00
CA ASN A 1 1.84 8.90 -15.19
C ASN A 1 2.04 8.31 -16.59
N LYS A 2 2.71 7.14 -16.69
CA LYS A 2 3.07 6.52 -17.99
C LYS A 2 1.96 5.63 -18.54
N LEU A 3 1.08 5.09 -17.70
CA LEU A 3 0.07 4.11 -18.11
C LEU A 3 -1.03 4.71 -18.98
N PHE A 4 -1.48 5.91 -18.67
CA PHE A 4 -2.56 6.54 -19.42
C PHE A 4 -2.21 6.78 -20.92
N PRO A 5 -1.06 7.39 -21.26
CA PRO A 5 -0.65 7.54 -22.67
C PRO A 5 -0.49 6.19 -23.38
N LEU A 6 0.09 5.18 -22.73
CA LEU A 6 0.22 3.84 -23.31
C LEU A 6 -1.14 3.19 -23.58
N GLY A 7 -2.09 3.36 -22.67
CA GLY A 7 -3.46 2.85 -22.86
C GLY A 7 -4.19 3.52 -24.02
N VAL A 8 -4.02 4.84 -24.18
CA VAL A 8 -4.57 5.57 -25.33
C VAL A 8 -3.95 5.09 -26.64
N GLN A 9 -2.63 4.95 -26.70
CA GLN A 9 -1.94 4.45 -27.88
C GLN A 9 -2.39 3.03 -28.26
N ALA A 10 -2.43 2.11 -27.31
CA ALA A 10 -2.89 0.74 -27.53
C ALA A 10 -4.34 0.69 -28.03
N MET A 11 -5.21 1.58 -27.53
CA MET A 11 -6.59 1.67 -27.99
C MET A 11 -6.67 2.12 -29.45
N ILE A 12 -5.90 3.14 -29.83
CA ILE A 12 -5.87 3.65 -31.23
C ILE A 12 -5.41 2.53 -32.16
N GLU A 13 -4.30 1.87 -31.86
CA GLU A 13 -3.77 0.75 -32.64
C GLU A 13 -4.79 -0.40 -32.77
N SER A 14 -5.48 -0.74 -31.69
CA SER A 14 -6.52 -1.78 -31.71
C SER A 14 -7.70 -1.41 -32.62
N VAL A 15 -8.14 -0.15 -32.57
CA VAL A 15 -9.22 0.35 -33.43
C VAL A 15 -8.82 0.29 -34.88
N ASP A 16 -7.59 0.68 -35.24
CA ASP A 16 -7.09 0.65 -36.62
C ASP A 16 -7.00 -0.79 -37.13
N LEU A 17 -6.53 -1.74 -36.33
CA LEU A 17 -6.53 -3.16 -36.72
C LEU A 17 -7.94 -3.69 -37.00
N VAL A 18 -8.92 -3.31 -36.19
CA VAL A 18 -10.32 -3.72 -36.41
C VAL A 18 -10.89 -3.08 -37.68
N ARG A 19 -10.64 -1.78 -37.91
CA ARG A 19 -11.12 -1.05 -39.09
C ARG A 19 -10.54 -1.63 -40.41
N ASN A 20 -9.29 -2.07 -40.35
CA ASN A 20 -8.59 -2.67 -41.50
C ASN A 20 -8.92 -4.16 -41.72
N GLY A 21 -9.66 -4.77 -40.78
CA GLY A 21 -9.94 -6.21 -40.82
C GLY A 21 -8.75 -7.10 -40.48
N GLU A 22 -7.68 -6.54 -39.89
CA GLU A 22 -6.42 -7.19 -39.56
C GLU A 22 -6.36 -7.65 -38.09
N ALA A 23 -7.39 -7.36 -37.29
CA ALA A 23 -7.41 -7.73 -35.89
C ALA A 23 -7.38 -9.27 -35.72
N PRO A 24 -6.39 -9.83 -35.00
CA PRO A 24 -6.30 -11.26 -34.75
C PRO A 24 -7.45 -11.73 -33.87
N LYS A 25 -8.07 -12.86 -34.22
CA LYS A 25 -9.06 -13.54 -33.40
C LYS A 25 -8.37 -14.66 -32.63
N ILE A 26 -7.99 -14.35 -31.37
CA ILE A 26 -7.35 -15.30 -30.47
C ILE A 26 -8.41 -15.84 -29.51
N ILE A 27 -8.64 -17.16 -29.57
CA ILE A 27 -9.55 -17.83 -28.61
C ILE A 27 -8.83 -17.92 -27.27
N GLN A 28 -9.48 -17.38 -26.22
CA GLN A 28 -8.95 -17.47 -24.86
C GLN A 28 -8.95 -18.92 -24.38
N ASP A 29 -7.89 -19.34 -23.73
CA ASP A 29 -7.82 -20.64 -23.04
C ASP A 29 -8.47 -20.48 -21.64
N GLU A 30 -9.73 -20.87 -21.56
CA GLU A 30 -10.51 -20.73 -20.32
C GLU A 30 -9.94 -21.55 -19.15
N SER A 31 -9.12 -22.58 -19.42
CA SER A 31 -8.45 -23.34 -18.36
C SER A 31 -7.38 -22.53 -17.62
N LYS A 32 -6.91 -21.44 -18.22
CA LYS A 32 -5.94 -20.49 -17.64
C LYS A 32 -6.57 -19.19 -17.15
N ALA A 33 -7.89 -19.07 -17.27
CA ALA A 33 -8.58 -17.89 -16.80
C ALA A 33 -8.50 -17.76 -15.28
N THR A 34 -8.20 -16.55 -14.80
CA THR A 34 -8.27 -16.19 -13.38
C THR A 34 -9.28 -15.07 -13.20
N TYR A 35 -9.95 -15.06 -12.07
CA TYR A 35 -10.90 -14.01 -11.75
C TYR A 35 -10.47 -13.30 -10.46
N GLU A 36 -10.13 -12.02 -10.59
CA GLU A 36 -9.79 -11.16 -9.47
C GLU A 36 -10.97 -10.24 -9.14
N SER A 37 -11.51 -10.38 -7.93
CA SER A 37 -12.60 -9.53 -7.47
C SER A 37 -12.09 -8.13 -7.06
N TRP A 38 -13.02 -7.25 -6.69
CA TRP A 38 -12.67 -5.94 -6.14
C TRP A 38 -11.89 -6.10 -4.84
N CYS A 39 -10.72 -5.45 -4.78
CA CYS A 39 -9.91 -5.37 -3.56
C CYS A 39 -10.66 -4.54 -2.49
N LYS A 40 -10.93 -5.14 -1.34
CA LYS A 40 -11.65 -4.52 -0.22
C LYS A 40 -10.66 -4.08 0.86
N ALA A 41 -11.12 -3.22 1.77
CA ALA A 41 -10.30 -2.78 2.89
C ALA A 41 -9.86 -3.92 3.83
N SER A 42 -10.61 -5.02 3.90
CA SER A 42 -10.22 -6.24 4.62
C SER A 42 -9.04 -6.95 3.99
N ASP A 43 -8.90 -6.88 2.66
CA ASP A 43 -7.87 -7.59 1.91
C ASP A 43 -6.50 -6.91 2.03
N VAL A 44 -6.49 -5.68 2.54
CA VAL A 44 -5.31 -4.83 2.72
C VAL A 44 -5.12 -4.38 4.18
N ALA A 45 -5.62 -5.18 5.13
CA ALA A 45 -5.23 -5.05 6.53
C ALA A 45 -3.78 -5.49 6.69
N VAL A 46 -2.94 -4.64 7.27
CA VAL A 46 -1.51 -4.91 7.40
C VAL A 46 -1.27 -5.91 8.53
N ASP A 47 -0.69 -7.03 8.16
CA ASP A 47 -0.08 -7.97 9.10
C ASP A 47 1.40 -7.60 9.27
N TRP A 48 1.74 -6.96 10.39
CA TRP A 48 3.11 -6.55 10.68
C TRP A 48 4.07 -7.72 10.89
N SER A 49 3.56 -8.95 11.12
CA SER A 49 4.38 -10.16 11.18
C SER A 49 4.83 -10.65 9.80
N ALA A 50 4.32 -10.08 8.71
CA ALA A 50 4.80 -10.33 7.35
C ALA A 50 6.15 -9.66 7.10
N GLY A 51 6.84 -10.08 6.03
CA GLY A 51 8.09 -9.48 5.58
C GLY A 51 7.89 -8.06 5.00
N VAL A 52 8.96 -7.25 5.08
CA VAL A 52 8.97 -5.84 4.66
C VAL A 52 8.48 -5.65 3.23
N ASP A 53 8.87 -6.52 2.30
CA ASP A 53 8.47 -6.42 0.90
C ASP A 53 6.97 -6.67 0.70
N THR A 54 6.40 -7.59 1.45
CA THR A 54 4.95 -7.87 1.42
C THR A 54 4.16 -6.66 1.90
N ILE A 55 4.55 -6.10 3.06
CA ILE A 55 3.90 -4.91 3.64
C ILE A 55 4.04 -3.70 2.71
N PHE A 56 5.27 -3.43 2.23
CA PHE A 56 5.54 -2.32 1.31
C PHE A 56 4.70 -2.43 0.03
N ASN A 57 4.67 -3.61 -0.60
CA ASN A 57 3.92 -3.81 -1.84
C ASN A 57 2.40 -3.71 -1.61
N MET A 58 1.89 -4.20 -0.47
CA MET A 58 0.49 -4.05 -0.08
C MET A 58 0.10 -2.58 0.06
N ILE A 59 0.86 -1.79 0.83
CA ILE A 59 0.56 -0.37 1.04
C ILE A 59 0.62 0.38 -0.28
N ARG A 60 1.67 0.17 -1.07
CA ARG A 60 1.83 0.82 -2.38
C ARG A 60 0.74 0.44 -3.37
N GLY A 61 0.34 -0.83 -3.41
CA GLY A 61 -0.70 -1.34 -4.32
C GLY A 61 -2.10 -0.85 -3.95
N ALA A 62 -2.36 -0.59 -2.67
CA ALA A 62 -3.63 -0.10 -2.16
C ALA A 62 -3.74 1.44 -2.12
N ASP A 63 -2.67 2.19 -2.40
CA ASP A 63 -2.68 3.66 -2.44
C ASP A 63 -3.19 4.16 -3.80
N PRO A 64 -4.20 5.00 -3.91
CA PRO A 64 -4.93 5.66 -2.81
C PRO A 64 -6.13 4.85 -2.27
N GLN A 65 -6.57 3.83 -2.96
CA GLN A 65 -7.76 3.04 -2.61
C GLN A 65 -7.56 1.55 -2.93
N PRO A 66 -8.06 0.66 -2.02
CA PRO A 66 -8.89 0.91 -0.84
C PRO A 66 -8.14 1.45 0.38
N SER A 67 -6.86 1.71 0.28
CA SER A 67 -5.86 2.05 1.28
C SER A 67 -5.55 0.91 2.26
N ALA A 68 -4.28 0.53 2.34
CA ALA A 68 -3.84 -0.39 3.38
C ALA A 68 -4.13 0.21 4.75
N ASN A 69 -4.43 -0.63 5.71
CA ASN A 69 -4.86 -0.16 7.02
C ASN A 69 -4.31 -1.02 8.15
N THR A 70 -4.17 -0.40 9.29
CA THR A 70 -3.82 -0.99 10.58
C THR A 70 -4.69 -0.38 11.67
N THR A 71 -4.41 -0.67 12.93
CA THR A 71 -5.03 -0.04 14.09
C THR A 71 -4.00 0.68 14.94
N HIS A 72 -4.43 1.73 15.63
CA HIS A 72 -3.73 2.39 16.72
C HIS A 72 -4.73 2.61 17.85
N CYS A 73 -4.46 2.03 19.02
CA CYS A 73 -5.38 2.07 20.17
C CYS A 73 -6.80 1.65 19.79
N GLY A 74 -6.94 0.54 19.02
CA GLY A 74 -8.22 0.01 18.55
C GLY A 74 -8.91 0.84 17.45
N SER A 75 -8.37 1.98 17.05
CA SER A 75 -8.93 2.84 16.00
C SER A 75 -8.24 2.59 14.66
N LYS A 76 -9.03 2.54 13.58
CA LYS A 76 -8.51 2.31 12.22
C LYS A 76 -7.61 3.46 11.76
N LEU A 77 -6.45 3.10 11.23
CA LEU A 77 -5.47 4.00 10.63
C LEU A 77 -5.15 3.52 9.21
N SER A 78 -5.46 4.32 8.20
CA SER A 78 -5.07 4.04 6.81
C SER A 78 -3.66 4.56 6.55
N LEU A 79 -2.88 3.78 5.76
CA LEU A 79 -1.46 4.02 5.50
C LEU A 79 -1.25 4.34 4.02
N TYR A 80 -0.35 5.31 3.74
CA TYR A 80 -0.04 5.79 2.40
C TYR A 80 1.44 6.17 2.30
N ASP A 81 1.90 6.33 1.06
CA ASP A 81 3.24 6.82 0.77
C ASP A 81 4.31 6.00 1.50
N ALA A 82 4.22 4.68 1.31
CA ALA A 82 5.19 3.76 1.89
C ALA A 82 6.54 3.82 1.18
N GLY A 83 7.61 3.65 1.95
CA GLY A 83 8.97 3.45 1.47
C GLY A 83 9.65 2.31 2.22
N ARG A 84 10.64 1.68 1.60
CA ARG A 84 11.54 0.82 2.36
C ARG A 84 12.45 1.67 3.24
N SER A 85 12.66 1.23 4.46
CA SER A 85 13.59 1.88 5.38
C SER A 85 14.92 1.12 5.43
N SER A 86 16.00 1.81 5.75
CA SER A 86 17.30 1.20 6.02
C SER A 86 17.45 0.71 7.47
N TYR A 87 16.47 0.98 8.33
CA TYR A 87 16.48 0.49 9.70
C TYR A 87 16.22 -1.03 9.73
N GLY A 88 17.03 -1.77 10.47
CA GLY A 88 16.75 -3.16 10.78
C GLY A 88 15.61 -3.29 11.79
N SER A 89 14.99 -4.46 11.85
CA SER A 89 13.97 -4.79 12.86
C SER A 89 14.54 -5.41 14.13
N SER A 90 15.86 -5.63 14.21
CA SER A 90 16.49 -6.29 15.35
C SER A 90 16.17 -5.62 16.68
N GLY A 91 15.61 -6.40 17.61
CA GLY A 91 15.22 -5.92 18.93
C GLY A 91 13.86 -5.25 19.02
N HIS A 92 13.12 -5.17 17.91
CA HIS A 92 11.77 -4.60 17.88
C HIS A 92 10.72 -5.68 17.58
N SER A 93 9.58 -5.60 18.24
CA SER A 93 8.42 -6.43 17.90
C SER A 93 7.81 -5.95 16.58
N ALA A 94 7.19 -6.86 15.83
CA ALA A 94 6.43 -6.52 14.62
C ALA A 94 5.34 -5.49 14.96
N GLY A 95 5.21 -4.45 14.14
CA GLY A 95 4.30 -3.33 14.40
C GLY A 95 4.85 -2.24 15.33
N ALA A 96 6.03 -2.43 15.93
CA ALA A 96 6.62 -1.41 16.80
C ALA A 96 7.10 -0.20 16.00
N VAL A 97 6.83 0.97 16.52
CA VAL A 97 7.39 2.24 16.02
C VAL A 97 8.88 2.29 16.38
N ILE A 98 9.72 2.30 15.36
CA ILE A 98 11.19 2.38 15.52
C ILE A 98 11.65 3.84 15.61
N GLU A 99 11.01 4.71 14.82
CA GLU A 99 11.34 6.12 14.74
C GLU A 99 10.11 6.95 14.42
N VAL A 100 10.03 8.11 15.06
CA VAL A 100 9.12 9.20 14.68
C VAL A 100 10.02 10.31 14.12
N GLY A 101 10.16 10.32 12.79
CA GLY A 101 10.99 11.30 12.08
C GLY A 101 10.20 12.57 11.74
N VAL A 102 10.87 13.52 11.09
CA VAL A 102 10.27 14.82 10.72
C VAL A 102 9.20 14.69 9.64
N GLU A 103 9.32 13.73 8.73
CA GLU A 103 8.38 13.53 7.61
C GLU A 103 7.67 12.17 7.66
N LYS A 104 8.28 11.18 8.27
CA LYS A 104 7.85 9.78 8.22
C LYS A 104 7.92 9.12 9.58
N ILE A 105 7.11 8.11 9.78
CA ILE A 105 7.27 7.16 10.90
C ILE A 105 7.83 5.84 10.35
N ILE A 106 8.69 5.19 11.11
CA ILE A 106 9.31 3.92 10.76
C ILE A 106 8.72 2.84 11.65
N ILE A 107 8.23 1.78 11.04
CA ILE A 107 7.54 0.70 11.73
C ILE A 107 8.23 -0.61 11.42
N ALA A 108 8.48 -1.42 12.46
CA ALA A 108 9.11 -2.72 12.36
C ALA A 108 8.20 -3.75 11.68
N SER A 109 8.80 -4.58 10.83
CA SER A 109 8.25 -5.85 10.36
C SER A 109 9.14 -7.01 10.82
N THR A 110 8.85 -8.24 10.40
CA THR A 110 9.64 -9.41 10.84
C THR A 110 11.11 -9.33 10.42
N ASP A 111 11.40 -8.85 9.21
CA ASP A 111 12.72 -8.91 8.57
C ASP A 111 13.29 -7.53 8.19
N GLY A 112 12.64 -6.45 8.61
CA GLY A 112 13.06 -5.10 8.28
C GLY A 112 12.10 -4.05 8.82
N SER A 113 12.01 -2.92 8.14
CA SER A 113 11.10 -1.84 8.53
C SER A 113 10.54 -1.09 7.33
N VAL A 114 9.35 -0.53 7.51
CA VAL A 114 8.64 0.25 6.51
C VAL A 114 8.52 1.68 6.97
N ALA A 115 8.87 2.62 6.10
CA ALA A 115 8.64 4.04 6.31
C ALA A 115 7.24 4.42 5.80
N ILE A 116 6.47 5.14 6.60
CA ILE A 116 5.13 5.62 6.25
C ILE A 116 5.16 7.15 6.20
N GLY A 117 4.85 7.72 5.04
CA GLY A 117 4.88 9.17 4.84
C GLY A 117 3.57 9.85 5.18
N ARG A 118 2.42 9.20 4.96
CA ARG A 118 1.11 9.79 5.20
C ARG A 118 0.14 8.77 5.79
N VAL A 119 -0.77 9.28 6.61
CA VAL A 119 -1.81 8.48 7.25
C VAL A 119 -3.17 9.17 7.20
N LYS A 120 -4.22 8.39 7.45
CA LYS A 120 -5.57 8.90 7.65
C LYS A 120 -6.24 8.14 8.80
N ALA A 121 -6.46 8.81 9.91
CA ALA A 121 -7.25 8.30 11.02
C ALA A 121 -8.73 8.17 10.64
N ALA A 122 -9.48 7.34 11.34
CA ALA A 122 -10.91 7.16 11.13
C ALA A 122 -11.65 8.51 11.21
N GLY A 123 -12.45 8.83 10.19
CA GLY A 123 -13.18 10.10 10.11
C GLY A 123 -12.32 11.35 9.81
N GLY A 124 -10.99 11.20 9.77
CA GLY A 124 -10.04 12.29 9.55
C GLY A 124 -9.70 12.55 8.08
N LYS A 125 -8.78 13.49 7.87
CA LYS A 125 -8.15 13.79 6.57
C LYS A 125 -6.84 13.01 6.42
N LYS A 126 -6.37 12.85 5.19
CA LYS A 126 -5.03 12.32 4.88
C LYS A 126 -4.00 13.41 5.18
N ILE A 127 -3.15 13.19 6.18
CA ILE A 127 -2.12 14.12 6.68
C ILE A 127 -0.74 13.46 6.68
N GLY A 128 0.31 14.23 6.97
CA GLY A 128 1.66 13.71 7.18
C GLY A 128 1.70 12.72 8.35
N ALA A 129 2.50 11.66 8.23
CA ALA A 129 2.61 10.67 9.30
C ALA A 129 3.27 11.26 10.56
N ALA A 130 4.23 12.17 10.40
CA ALA A 130 4.85 12.89 11.52
C ALA A 130 3.86 13.82 12.22
N GLU A 131 3.07 14.59 11.46
CA GLU A 131 2.01 15.47 12.01
C GLU A 131 0.97 14.66 12.80
N TRP A 132 0.55 13.52 12.26
CA TRP A 132 -0.34 12.63 12.98
C TRP A 132 0.30 12.07 14.25
N ALA A 133 1.55 11.60 14.17
CA ALA A 133 2.28 11.07 15.32
C ALA A 133 2.38 12.08 16.47
N GLU A 134 2.66 13.35 16.15
CA GLU A 134 2.66 14.44 17.14
C GLU A 134 1.27 14.64 17.75
N SER A 135 0.20 14.60 16.95
CA SER A 135 -1.17 14.84 17.41
C SER A 135 -1.68 13.78 18.39
N VAL A 136 -1.12 12.56 18.35
CA VAL A 136 -1.50 11.43 19.23
C VAL A 136 -0.41 11.08 20.25
N ASP A 137 0.66 11.88 20.35
CA ASP A 137 1.84 11.64 21.21
C ASP A 137 2.45 10.24 20.99
N LEU A 138 2.53 9.80 19.70
CA LEU A 138 3.10 8.52 19.32
C LEU A 138 4.58 8.45 19.68
N LYS A 139 5.01 7.38 20.31
CA LYS A 139 6.37 7.20 20.80
C LYS A 139 7.05 5.99 20.17
N VAL A 140 8.37 6.04 20.16
CA VAL A 140 9.19 4.85 19.86
C VAL A 140 8.85 3.75 20.86
N GLY A 141 8.55 2.57 20.33
CA GLY A 141 8.12 1.40 21.11
C GLY A 141 6.61 1.20 21.13
N ASP A 142 5.78 2.17 20.74
CA ASP A 142 4.34 1.95 20.56
C ASP A 142 4.10 0.91 19.47
N ILE A 143 3.01 0.13 19.59
CA ILE A 143 2.68 -0.96 18.68
C ILE A 143 1.44 -0.59 17.85
N LEU A 144 1.55 -0.67 16.54
CA LEU A 144 0.43 -0.61 15.62
C LEU A 144 -0.09 -2.01 15.31
N GLY A 145 -1.40 -2.13 15.06
CA GLY A 145 -2.04 -3.41 14.77
C GLY A 145 -2.64 -4.10 16.01
N ASN A 146 -2.76 -3.38 17.11
CA ASN A 146 -3.36 -3.83 18.36
C ASN A 146 -4.79 -3.29 18.56
#